data_3e0a61fa5a1799a23d6986dba3a2a14d
#
_entry.id   3e0a61fa5a1799a23d6986dba3a2a14d
#
_cell.length_a   1.000
_cell.length_b   1.000
_cell.length_c   1.000
_cell.angle_alpha   90.00
_cell.angle_beta   90.00
_cell.angle_gamma   90.00
#
_symmetry.space_group_name_H-M   'P 1'
#
loop_
_entity.id
_entity.type
_entity.pdbx_description
1 polymer ?
#
loop_
_entity_poly.entity_id
_entity_poly.type
_entity_poly.pdbx_seq_one_letter_code
_entity_poly.pdbx_strand_id
1 'polypeptide(L)'
;MKKMFVGIDISKEKLNLCFRTASRIVCAEEIENTSAVIKRQLQKSLRDLETTLEDVLVCAEYTGRYIYPLTCACQDLGIFLWMEDPTRIKNSFGVIRGKSDTVDARRIAEYAYRFNDKAVAYA
;
A
#
# COMPACT_ATOMS: atom_id res chain seq x y z
N MET A 1 -13.72 -8.83 -6.63
CA MET A 1 -13.32 -7.44 -6.59
C MET A 1 -12.78 -7.07 -5.22
N LYS A 2 -11.68 -6.34 -5.17
CA LYS A 2 -11.11 -5.95 -3.89
C LYS A 2 -11.97 -4.91 -3.20
N LYS A 3 -12.03 -4.96 -1.89
CA LYS A 3 -12.85 -4.05 -1.07
C LYS A 3 -12.03 -3.07 -0.26
N MET A 4 -10.77 -3.42 0.02
CA MET A 4 -9.88 -2.59 0.81
C MET A 4 -8.61 -2.33 0.00
N PHE A 5 -8.19 -1.07 -0.02
CA PHE A 5 -7.00 -0.64 -0.75
C PHE A 5 -6.02 -0.04 0.23
N VAL A 6 -4.83 -0.61 0.31
CA VAL A 6 -3.81 -0.17 1.26
C VAL A 6 -2.66 0.43 0.47
N GLY A 7 -2.42 1.71 0.69
CA GLY A 7 -1.26 2.39 0.13
C GLY A 7 -0.15 2.39 1.16
N ILE A 8 1.05 2.06 0.74
CA ILE A 8 2.20 1.98 1.64
C ILE A 8 3.35 2.82 1.10
N ASP A 9 3.80 3.75 1.91
CA ASP A 9 4.99 4.55 1.66
C ASP A 9 6.13 3.90 2.45
N ILE A 10 7.17 3.45 1.74
CA ILE A 10 8.26 2.65 2.31
C ILE A 10 9.48 3.50 2.54
N SER A 11 10.05 3.44 3.75
CA SER A 11 11.35 4.00 4.04
C SER A 11 12.21 2.94 4.74
N LYS A 12 13.45 3.28 5.03
CA LYS A 12 14.40 2.33 5.59
C LYS A 12 13.89 1.67 6.88
N GLU A 13 13.37 2.49 7.79
CA GLU A 13 13.00 2.00 9.12
C GLU A 13 11.50 1.96 9.37
N LYS A 14 10.72 2.65 8.55
CA LYS A 14 9.30 2.82 8.78
C LYS A 14 8.49 2.60 7.52
N LEU A 15 7.26 2.16 7.71
CA LEU A 15 6.23 2.18 6.68
C LEU A 15 5.08 3.05 7.15
N ASN A 16 4.55 3.84 6.24
CA ASN A 16 3.28 4.53 6.48
C ASN A 16 2.22 3.82 5.66
N LEU A 17 1.15 3.40 6.33
CA LEU A 17 0.05 2.67 5.71
C LEU A 17 -1.21 3.52 5.73
N CYS A 18 -1.93 3.50 4.62
CA CYS A 18 -3.25 4.12 4.55
C CYS A 18 -4.23 3.10 4.01
N PHE A 19 -5.26 2.82 4.79
CA PHE A 19 -6.32 1.88 4.43
C PHE A 19 -7.53 2.68 3.97
N ARG A 20 -8.05 2.35 2.80
CA ARG A 20 -9.27 3.00 2.32
C ARG A 20 -10.19 2.02 1.61
N THR A 21 -11.47 2.33 1.65
CA THR A 21 -12.48 1.68 0.83
C THR A 21 -12.72 2.54 -0.41
N ALA A 22 -13.69 2.14 -1.23
CA ALA A 22 -14.10 2.96 -2.37
C ALA A 22 -14.60 4.34 -1.93
N SER A 23 -15.12 4.44 -0.72
CA SER A 23 -15.77 5.65 -0.24
C SER A 23 -14.85 6.61 0.51
N ARG A 24 -13.91 6.09 1.29
CA ARG A 24 -13.12 6.95 2.18
C ARG A 24 -11.91 6.24 2.77
N ILE A 25 -11.03 7.03 3.36
CA ILE A 25 -9.93 6.53 4.18
C ILE A 25 -10.52 6.08 5.52
N VAL A 26 -10.16 4.89 5.95
CA VAL A 26 -10.69 4.32 7.20
C VAL A 26 -9.63 4.17 8.28
N CYS A 27 -8.35 4.19 7.92
CA CYS A 27 -7.27 4.02 8.90
C CYS A 27 -5.96 4.50 8.31
N ALA A 28 -5.09 5.04 9.15
CA ALA A 28 -3.72 5.42 8.76
C ALA A 28 -2.79 5.08 9.91
N GLU A 29 -1.66 4.46 9.61
CA GLU A 29 -0.74 3.95 10.61
C GLU A 29 0.72 4.13 10.18
N GLU A 30 1.61 4.23 11.17
CA GLU A 30 3.05 4.16 10.94
C GLU A 30 3.58 2.98 11.73
N ILE A 31 4.37 2.12 11.07
CA ILE A 31 4.92 0.92 11.70
C ILE A 31 6.38 0.73 11.32
N GLU A 32 7.07 -0.14 12.04
CA GLU A 32 8.45 -0.51 11.70
C GLU A 32 8.49 -1.31 10.39
N ASN A 33 9.55 -1.10 9.63
CA ASN A 33 9.76 -1.83 8.38
C ASN A 33 10.48 -3.16 8.64
N THR A 34 9.78 -4.08 9.30
CA THR A 34 10.24 -5.46 9.48
C THR A 34 9.11 -6.40 9.10
N SER A 35 9.44 -7.56 8.55
CA SER A 35 8.41 -8.49 8.07
C SER A 35 7.48 -8.94 9.18
N ALA A 36 8.00 -9.18 10.39
CA ALA A 36 7.19 -9.61 11.53
C ALA A 36 6.17 -8.55 11.94
N VAL A 37 6.60 -7.30 12.04
CA VAL A 37 5.72 -6.20 12.42
C VAL A 37 4.67 -5.94 11.34
N ILE A 38 5.11 -5.92 10.07
CA ILE A 38 4.20 -5.69 8.94
C ILE A 38 3.11 -6.76 8.90
N LYS A 39 3.51 -8.01 9.03
CA LYS A 39 2.59 -9.15 8.99
C LYS A 39 1.57 -9.05 10.11
N ARG A 40 2.04 -8.82 11.34
CA ARG A 40 1.17 -8.71 12.50
C ARG A 40 0.20 -7.55 12.38
N GLN A 41 0.70 -6.38 11.93
CA GLN A 41 -0.11 -5.19 11.83
C GLN A 41 -1.16 -5.30 10.72
N LEU A 42 -0.79 -5.86 9.57
CA LEU A 42 -1.76 -6.08 8.50
C LEU A 42 -2.87 -7.01 8.96
N GLN A 43 -2.54 -8.11 9.63
CA GLN A 43 -3.54 -9.03 10.14
C GLN A 43 -4.47 -8.36 11.14
N LYS A 44 -3.89 -7.58 12.07
CA LYS A 44 -4.66 -6.91 13.11
C LYS A 44 -5.60 -5.86 12.50
N SER A 45 -5.05 -4.99 11.67
CA SER A 45 -5.83 -3.89 11.09
C SER A 45 -6.94 -4.39 10.18
N LEU A 46 -6.66 -5.40 9.36
CA LEU A 46 -7.68 -5.95 8.48
C LEU A 46 -8.78 -6.66 9.27
N ARG A 47 -8.42 -7.35 10.35
CA ARG A 47 -9.42 -7.96 11.22
C ARG A 47 -10.29 -6.90 11.89
N ASP A 48 -9.67 -5.83 12.39
CA ASP A 48 -10.41 -4.73 13.01
C ASP A 48 -11.34 -4.04 12.03
N LEU A 49 -10.95 -4.01 10.76
CA LEU A 49 -11.76 -3.42 9.68
C LEU A 49 -12.70 -4.45 9.03
N GLU A 50 -12.80 -5.64 9.60
CA GLU A 50 -13.68 -6.71 9.14
C GLU A 50 -13.45 -7.06 7.66
N THR A 51 -12.19 -7.06 7.24
CA THR A 51 -11.80 -7.34 5.86
C THR A 51 -10.96 -8.60 5.80
N THR A 52 -11.30 -9.50 4.88
CA THR A 52 -10.51 -10.72 4.69
C THR A 52 -9.25 -10.42 3.88
N LEU A 53 -8.24 -11.28 4.01
CA LEU A 53 -6.99 -11.11 3.28
C LEU A 53 -7.19 -11.18 1.75
N GLU A 54 -8.22 -11.88 1.30
CA GLU A 54 -8.53 -12.00 -0.13
C GLU A 54 -9.11 -10.72 -0.72
N ASP A 55 -9.73 -9.91 0.11
CA ASP A 55 -10.42 -8.69 -0.34
C ASP A 55 -9.53 -7.46 -0.33
N VAL A 56 -8.24 -7.63 -0.07
CA VAL A 56 -7.29 -6.53 0.07
C VAL A 56 -6.35 -6.45 -1.12
N LEU A 57 -6.12 -5.24 -1.60
CA LEU A 57 -5.06 -4.91 -2.56
C LEU A 57 -4.08 -3.97 -1.86
N VAL A 58 -2.85 -4.42 -1.71
CA VAL A 58 -1.77 -3.60 -1.16
C VAL A 58 -0.96 -3.03 -2.32
N CYS A 59 -0.74 -1.73 -2.31
CA CYS A 59 0.04 -1.05 -3.34
C CYS A 59 1.16 -0.24 -2.67
N ALA A 60 2.35 -0.32 -3.24
CA ALA A 60 3.50 0.46 -2.79
C ALA A 60 4.32 0.87 -3.99
N GLU A 61 5.13 1.93 -3.83
CA GLU A 61 6.08 2.31 -4.85
C GLU A 61 7.28 1.38 -4.82
N TYR A 62 7.74 0.95 -5.99
CA TYR A 62 8.97 0.17 -6.09
C TYR A 62 10.15 1.10 -5.89
N THR A 63 10.79 1.01 -4.72
CA THR A 63 11.93 1.86 -4.37
C THR A 63 13.28 1.15 -4.56
N GLY A 64 13.28 -0.12 -4.90
CA GLY A 64 14.48 -0.91 -5.11
C GLY A 64 15.14 -1.40 -3.83
N ARG A 65 15.04 -0.60 -2.77
CA ARG A 65 15.57 -0.95 -1.44
C ARG A 65 14.40 -1.02 -0.47
N TYR A 66 14.60 -1.67 0.63
CA TYR A 66 13.67 -1.67 1.75
C TYR A 66 12.29 -2.25 1.47
N ILE A 67 12.07 -2.82 0.27
CA ILE A 67 10.78 -3.43 -0.08
C ILE A 67 10.69 -4.89 0.40
N TYR A 68 11.81 -5.51 0.70
CA TYR A 68 11.86 -6.94 0.99
C TYR A 68 11.00 -7.35 2.18
N PRO A 69 11.02 -6.64 3.33
CA PRO A 69 10.16 -7.04 4.44
C PRO A 69 8.68 -7.04 4.09
N LEU A 70 8.21 -6.04 3.34
CA LEU A 70 6.83 -5.99 2.89
C LEU A 70 6.50 -7.14 1.94
N THR A 71 7.41 -7.44 1.03
CA THR A 71 7.25 -8.55 0.08
C THR A 71 7.08 -9.86 0.83
N CYS A 72 7.95 -10.12 1.81
CA CYS A 72 7.87 -11.33 2.61
C CYS A 72 6.57 -11.43 3.39
N ALA A 73 6.14 -10.32 4.01
CA ALA A 73 4.92 -10.30 4.80
C ALA A 73 3.69 -10.59 3.93
N CYS A 74 3.59 -9.94 2.79
CA CYS A 74 2.45 -10.15 1.88
C CYS A 74 2.44 -11.56 1.31
N GLN A 75 3.61 -12.08 0.98
CA GLN A 75 3.72 -13.45 0.46
C GLN A 75 3.27 -14.46 1.53
N ASP A 76 3.72 -14.28 2.77
CA ASP A 76 3.34 -15.18 3.87
C ASP A 76 1.83 -15.15 4.14
N LEU A 77 1.22 -13.98 4.01
CA LEU A 77 -0.22 -13.81 4.27
C LEU A 77 -1.09 -14.13 3.06
N GLY A 78 -0.49 -14.28 1.88
CA GLY A 78 -1.24 -14.47 0.65
C GLY A 78 -2.00 -13.23 0.21
N ILE A 79 -1.50 -12.05 0.53
CA ILE A 79 -2.11 -10.78 0.17
C ILE A 79 -1.58 -10.33 -1.20
N PHE A 80 -2.48 -9.81 -2.03
CA PHE A 80 -2.11 -9.27 -3.33
C PHE A 80 -1.28 -8.01 -3.12
N LEU A 81 -0.03 -8.04 -3.57
CA LEU A 81 0.90 -6.91 -3.49
C LEU A 81 1.18 -6.39 -4.90
N TRP A 82 0.93 -5.11 -5.10
CA TRP A 82 1.20 -4.39 -6.34
C TRP A 82 2.34 -3.40 -6.10
N MET A 83 3.53 -3.73 -6.62
CA MET A 83 4.67 -2.83 -6.60
C MET A 83 4.65 -2.02 -7.88
N GLU A 84 4.29 -0.75 -7.76
CA GLU A 84 4.11 0.10 -8.92
C GLU A 84 5.32 1.03 -9.13
N ASP A 85 5.52 1.40 -10.37
CA ASP A 85 6.53 2.38 -10.75
C ASP A 85 6.15 3.74 -10.14
N PRO A 86 7.06 4.39 -9.39
CA PRO A 86 6.80 5.70 -8.80
C PRO A 86 6.34 6.74 -9.81
N THR A 87 6.89 6.70 -11.03
CA THR A 87 6.54 7.64 -12.09
C THR A 87 5.07 7.50 -12.48
N ARG A 88 4.56 6.28 -12.55
CA ARG A 88 3.17 6.05 -12.91
C ARG A 88 2.21 6.59 -11.86
N ILE A 89 2.55 6.39 -10.59
CA ILE A 89 1.72 6.91 -9.50
C ILE A 89 1.73 8.43 -9.54
N LYS A 90 2.90 9.01 -9.65
CA LYS A 90 3.07 10.47 -9.68
C LYS A 90 2.31 11.10 -10.85
N ASN A 91 2.44 10.53 -12.03
CA ASN A 91 1.82 11.08 -13.22
C ASN A 91 0.29 10.96 -13.20
N SER A 92 -0.25 10.02 -12.45
CA SER A 92 -1.70 9.83 -12.37
C SER A 92 -2.42 10.98 -11.69
N PHE A 93 -1.72 11.79 -10.91
CA PHE A 93 -2.29 12.93 -10.19
C PHE A 93 -2.10 14.26 -10.93
N GLY A 94 -1.49 14.20 -12.12
CA GLY A 94 -1.25 15.41 -12.91
C GLY A 94 -0.09 16.24 -12.37
N VAL A 95 -0.02 17.50 -12.81
CA VAL A 95 1.06 18.41 -12.42
C VAL A 95 0.78 18.98 -11.03
N ILE A 96 1.70 18.77 -10.10
CA ILE A 96 1.62 19.35 -8.76
C ILE A 96 2.61 20.49 -8.68
N ARG A 97 2.09 21.73 -8.61
CA ARG A 97 2.93 22.92 -8.60
C ARG A 97 3.49 23.22 -7.22
N GLY A 98 4.75 23.60 -7.18
CA GLY A 98 5.37 24.18 -6.00
C GLY A 98 5.50 23.26 -4.80
N LYS A 99 5.41 21.95 -5.00
CA LYS A 99 5.49 20.99 -3.91
C LYS A 99 6.50 19.90 -4.23
N SER A 100 6.89 19.17 -3.21
CA SER A 100 7.78 18.05 -3.39
C SER A 100 7.10 16.98 -4.26
N ASP A 101 7.92 16.19 -4.92
CA ASP A 101 7.44 15.10 -5.76
C ASP A 101 7.02 13.86 -4.95
N THR A 102 7.05 13.97 -3.64
CA THR A 102 6.76 12.84 -2.75
C THR A 102 5.29 12.46 -2.83
N VAL A 103 5.06 11.18 -3.05
CA VAL A 103 3.71 10.61 -3.02
C VAL A 103 3.57 9.85 -1.71
N ASP A 104 2.64 10.29 -0.86
CA ASP A 104 2.45 9.68 0.45
C ASP A 104 1.51 8.47 0.37
N ALA A 105 1.34 7.78 1.50
CA ALA A 105 0.53 6.56 1.57
C ALA A 105 -0.92 6.79 1.14
N ARG A 106 -1.48 7.96 1.43
CA ARG A 106 -2.86 8.28 1.06
C ARG A 106 -3.04 8.34 -0.46
N ARG A 107 -2.07 8.94 -1.14
CA ARG A 107 -2.11 9.03 -2.61
C ARG A 107 -1.90 7.66 -3.24
N ILE A 108 -1.02 6.85 -2.64
CA ILE A 108 -0.81 5.49 -3.13
C ILE A 108 -2.08 4.67 -2.97
N ALA A 109 -2.78 4.82 -1.85
CA ALA A 109 -4.05 4.12 -1.62
C ALA A 109 -5.12 4.57 -2.62
N GLU A 110 -5.20 5.86 -2.89
CA GLU A 110 -6.13 6.39 -3.89
C GLU A 110 -5.79 5.86 -5.28
N TYR A 111 -4.52 5.83 -5.62
CA TYR A 111 -4.06 5.27 -6.89
C TYR A 111 -4.50 3.81 -7.01
N ALA A 112 -4.29 3.03 -5.96
CA ALA A 112 -4.68 1.63 -5.96
C ALA A 112 -6.18 1.46 -6.17
N TYR A 113 -6.98 2.29 -5.53
CA TYR A 113 -8.43 2.26 -5.72
C TYR A 113 -8.82 2.65 -7.14
N ARG A 114 -8.29 3.76 -7.64
CA ARG A 114 -8.69 4.30 -8.95
C ARG A 114 -8.25 3.42 -10.12
N PHE A 115 -7.13 2.73 -9.97
CA PHE A 115 -6.53 1.97 -11.07
C PHE A 115 -6.38 0.48 -10.72
N ASN A 116 -7.24 -0.04 -9.85
CA ASN A 116 -7.13 -1.44 -9.41
C ASN A 116 -7.29 -2.44 -10.56
N ASP A 117 -7.95 -2.05 -11.63
CA ASP A 117 -8.09 -2.88 -12.83
C ASP A 117 -6.74 -3.13 -13.52
N LYS A 118 -5.74 -2.31 -13.23
CA LYS A 118 -4.40 -2.45 -13.80
C LYS A 118 -3.41 -3.13 -12.87
N ALA A 119 -3.86 -3.55 -11.69
CA ALA A 119 -2.98 -4.13 -10.68
C ALA A 119 -2.37 -5.44 -11.18
N VAL A 120 -1.05 -5.59 -10.95
CA VAL A 120 -0.30 -6.79 -11.28
C VAL A 120 0.36 -7.29 -10.01
N ALA A 121 0.20 -8.58 -9.71
CA ALA A 121 0.80 -9.15 -8.53
C ALA A 121 2.32 -9.16 -8.65
N TYR A 122 2.98 -8.73 -7.59
CA TYR A 122 4.44 -8.75 -7.52
C TYR A 122 4.90 -10.18 -7.21
N ALA A 123 5.72 -10.71 -8.10
CA ALA A 123 6.21 -12.09 -7.98
C ALA A 123 7.60 -12.15 -7.39
#